data_f5bf4e7502566ebeff85330a721dbed6
#
_entry.id   f5bf4e7502566ebeff85330a721dbed6
#
_cell.length_a   1.000
_cell.length_b   1.000
_cell.length_c   1.000
_cell.angle_alpha   90.00
_cell.angle_beta   90.00
_cell.angle_gamma   90.00
#
_symmetry.space_group_name_H-M   'P 1'
#
loop_
_entity.id
_entity.type
_entity.pdbx_description
1 polymer ?
#
loop_
_entity_poly.entity_id
_entity_poly.type
_entity_poly.pdbx_seq_one_letter_code
_entity_poly.pdbx_strand_id
1 'polypeptide(L)'
;FEIIEIGAVKLDENLKEIDRFSRTIRPKVYKKLHYITRDLTGITQEELCASDPFSYVLVDFMLWCGKDYIFCTWGNMDLVELQRNMKYYGLLDLLKGPVKYYNVQKFFRLLCAHDASAVSLESAVDYFQLPKEAGFHRAVNDAAYTADVFRRIDQEEAKKLYSIDYYQNPQNKGDEINLRYDSYYK
;
A
#
# COMPACT_ATOMS: atom_id res chain seq x y z
N PHE A 1 10.83 -3.70 7.79
CA PHE A 1 11.31 -3.56 6.42
C PHE A 1 11.55 -2.09 6.09
N GLU A 2 12.46 -1.81 5.15
CA GLU A 2 12.66 -0.48 4.60
C GLU A 2 11.94 -0.39 3.26
N ILE A 3 11.16 0.67 3.05
CA ILE A 3 10.44 0.87 1.79
C ILE A 3 11.44 1.28 0.71
N ILE A 4 11.40 0.59 -0.41
CA ILE A 4 12.25 0.83 -1.58
C ILE A 4 11.48 1.34 -2.80
N GLU A 5 10.16 1.32 -2.76
CA GLU A 5 9.30 1.86 -3.81
C GLU A 5 7.98 2.33 -3.20
N ILE A 6 7.45 3.46 -3.66
CA ILE A 6 6.07 3.88 -3.44
C ILE A 6 5.40 3.97 -4.80
N GLY A 7 4.29 3.24 -4.94
CA GLY A 7 3.43 3.26 -6.12
C GLY A 7 1.99 3.47 -5.73
N ALA A 8 1.29 4.34 -6.44
CA ALA A 8 -0.11 4.61 -6.23
C ALA A 8 -0.80 5.06 -7.52
N VAL A 9 -2.10 4.84 -7.59
CA VAL A 9 -2.96 5.43 -8.61
C VAL A 9 -4.01 6.30 -7.94
N LYS A 10 -4.33 7.43 -8.53
CA LYS A 10 -5.36 8.35 -8.04
C LYS A 10 -6.63 8.15 -8.84
N LEU A 11 -7.73 7.93 -8.13
CA LEU A 11 -9.05 7.81 -8.72
C LEU A 11 -9.90 9.03 -8.36
N ASP A 12 -10.75 9.46 -9.29
CA ASP A 12 -11.78 10.43 -9.02
C ASP A 12 -13.01 9.79 -8.32
N GLU A 13 -14.04 10.58 -8.07
CA GLU A 13 -15.31 10.13 -7.45
C GLU A 13 -16.06 9.07 -8.28
N ASN A 14 -15.81 8.99 -9.58
CA ASN A 14 -16.35 7.98 -10.48
C ASN A 14 -15.43 6.76 -10.63
N LEU A 15 -14.41 6.66 -9.78
CA LEU A 15 -13.36 5.63 -9.79
C LEU A 15 -12.54 5.60 -11.10
N LYS A 16 -12.56 6.69 -11.88
CA LYS A 16 -11.70 6.83 -13.04
C LYS A 16 -10.29 7.22 -12.58
N GLU A 17 -9.29 6.55 -13.14
CA GLU A 17 -7.91 6.92 -12.91
C GLU A 17 -7.59 8.28 -13.53
N ILE A 18 -7.04 9.19 -12.73
CA ILE A 18 -6.70 10.56 -13.13
C ILE A 18 -5.21 10.85 -13.00
N ASP A 19 -4.45 10.08 -12.20
CA ASP A 19 -3.01 10.28 -12.05
C ASP A 19 -2.33 9.05 -11.46
N ARG A 20 -0.99 8.94 -11.63
CA ARG A 20 -0.13 7.89 -11.07
C ARG A 20 1.08 8.46 -10.36
N PHE A 21 1.47 7.83 -9.27
CA PHE A 21 2.72 8.07 -8.58
C PHE A 21 3.56 6.79 -8.60
N SER A 22 4.83 6.91 -8.98
CA SER A 22 5.77 5.78 -8.98
C SER A 22 7.18 6.30 -8.75
N ARG A 23 7.76 5.98 -7.59
CA ARG A 23 9.12 6.40 -7.23
C ARG A 23 9.82 5.30 -6.47
N THR A 24 11.01 4.93 -6.92
CA THR A 24 11.95 4.13 -6.15
C THR A 24 12.64 4.98 -5.08
N ILE A 25 13.13 4.32 -4.03
CA ILE A 25 13.68 4.97 -2.84
C ILE A 25 15.04 4.37 -2.53
N ARG A 26 16.02 5.24 -2.31
CA ARG A 26 17.36 4.83 -1.88
C ARG A 26 17.34 4.36 -0.43
N PRO A 27 17.62 3.07 -0.15
CA PRO A 27 17.61 2.55 1.21
C PRO A 27 18.78 3.12 2.02
N LYS A 28 18.52 3.40 3.29
CA LYS A 28 19.52 3.91 4.24
C LYS A 28 20.11 2.80 5.11
N VAL A 29 19.28 1.88 5.55
CA VAL A 29 19.65 0.80 6.48
C VAL A 29 20.14 -0.42 5.72
N TYR A 30 19.31 -0.94 4.82
CA TYR A 30 19.63 -2.12 4.01
C TYR A 30 20.20 -1.70 2.65
N LYS A 31 21.44 -1.22 2.65
CA LYS A 31 22.09 -0.66 1.45
C LYS A 31 22.24 -1.65 0.30
N LYS A 32 22.26 -2.96 0.59
CA LYS A 32 22.38 -4.01 -0.41
C LYS A 32 21.02 -4.65 -0.65
N LEU A 33 20.54 -4.58 -1.87
CA LEU A 33 19.29 -5.21 -2.28
C LEU A 33 19.39 -6.72 -2.20
N HIS A 34 18.42 -7.34 -1.54
CA HIS A 34 18.36 -8.80 -1.46
C HIS A 34 17.98 -9.39 -2.82
N TYR A 35 18.61 -10.50 -3.20
CA TYR A 35 18.40 -11.11 -4.52
C TYR A 35 16.93 -11.49 -4.76
N ILE A 36 16.23 -12.02 -3.75
CA ILE A 36 14.78 -12.34 -3.87
C ILE A 36 13.96 -11.09 -4.20
N THR A 37 14.24 -9.95 -3.56
CA THR A 37 13.54 -8.69 -3.83
C THR A 37 13.80 -8.24 -5.25
N ARG A 38 15.06 -8.29 -5.70
CA ARG A 38 15.44 -7.95 -7.08
C ARG A 38 14.71 -8.83 -8.10
N ASP A 39 14.73 -10.16 -7.87
CA ASP A 39 14.17 -11.12 -8.82
C ASP A 39 12.62 -11.00 -8.88
N LEU A 40 12.00 -10.62 -7.75
CA LEU A 40 10.56 -10.43 -7.65
C LEU A 40 10.08 -9.11 -8.26
N THR A 41 10.79 -8.01 -7.97
CA THR A 41 10.36 -6.65 -8.37
C THR A 41 10.99 -6.17 -9.67
N GLY A 42 12.09 -6.76 -10.09
CA GLY A 42 12.93 -6.28 -11.19
C GLY A 42 13.71 -5.00 -10.89
N ILE A 43 13.61 -4.44 -9.66
CA ILE A 43 14.36 -3.25 -9.24
C ILE A 43 15.83 -3.62 -9.12
N THR A 44 16.73 -2.79 -9.64
CA THR A 44 18.16 -3.02 -9.55
C THR A 44 18.83 -2.22 -8.43
N GLN A 45 20.02 -2.66 -8.02
CA GLN A 45 20.81 -1.94 -7.02
C GLN A 45 21.21 -0.54 -7.54
N GLU A 46 21.52 -0.43 -8.82
CA GLU A 46 21.89 0.82 -9.49
C GLU A 46 20.73 1.81 -9.47
N GLU A 47 19.52 1.34 -9.78
CA GLU A 47 18.27 2.13 -9.71
C GLU A 47 18.07 2.69 -8.29
N LEU A 48 18.20 1.86 -7.26
CA LEU A 48 18.06 2.30 -5.87
C LEU A 48 19.15 3.30 -5.45
N CYS A 49 20.39 3.09 -5.88
CA CYS A 49 21.49 4.03 -5.58
C CYS A 49 21.28 5.40 -6.21
N ALA A 50 20.64 5.45 -7.38
CA ALA A 50 20.31 6.70 -8.09
C ALA A 50 19.02 7.38 -7.57
N SER A 51 18.24 6.68 -6.77
CA SER A 51 16.96 7.19 -6.26
C SER A 51 17.11 8.17 -5.12
N ASP A 52 16.07 8.94 -4.88
CA ASP A 52 15.99 9.87 -3.76
C ASP A 52 15.80 9.15 -2.41
N PRO A 53 16.19 9.79 -1.29
CA PRO A 53 15.92 9.27 0.04
C PRO A 53 14.42 9.23 0.36
N PHE A 54 14.01 8.34 1.28
CA PHE A 54 12.61 8.17 1.71
C PHE A 54 11.93 9.49 2.08
N SER A 55 12.61 10.38 2.80
CA SER A 55 12.04 11.66 3.25
C SER A 55 11.58 12.56 2.09
N TYR A 56 12.34 12.58 0.99
CA TYR A 56 11.99 13.38 -0.19
C TYR A 56 10.81 12.74 -0.93
N VAL A 57 10.90 11.45 -1.21
CA VAL A 57 9.84 10.72 -1.91
C VAL A 57 8.53 10.76 -1.12
N LEU A 58 8.59 10.65 0.22
CA LEU A 58 7.40 10.74 1.07
C LEU A 58 6.76 12.12 1.01
N VAL A 59 7.53 13.20 1.06
CA VAL A 59 6.99 14.57 0.94
C VAL A 59 6.30 14.75 -0.41
N ASP A 60 6.95 14.34 -1.50
CA ASP A 60 6.37 14.40 -2.84
C ASP A 60 5.09 13.56 -2.93
N PHE A 61 5.08 12.37 -2.33
CA PHE A 61 3.89 11.51 -2.29
C PHE A 61 2.73 12.17 -1.52
N MET A 62 2.99 12.75 -0.36
CA MET A 62 1.96 13.42 0.43
C MET A 62 1.42 14.67 -0.26
N LEU A 63 2.26 15.44 -0.96
CA LEU A 63 1.84 16.56 -1.81
C LEU A 63 0.99 16.07 -2.99
N TRP A 64 1.38 14.97 -3.63
CA TRP A 64 0.61 14.34 -4.70
C TRP A 64 -0.75 13.83 -4.21
N CYS A 65 -0.85 13.23 -3.01
CA CYS A 65 -2.12 12.84 -2.42
C CYS A 65 -3.08 14.02 -2.29
N GLY A 66 -2.59 15.19 -1.88
CA GLY A 66 -3.41 16.36 -1.62
C GLY A 66 -4.01 16.36 -0.21
N LYS A 67 -5.20 16.96 -0.04
CA LYS A 67 -5.83 17.12 1.28
C LYS A 67 -7.00 16.16 1.52
N ASP A 68 -7.78 15.91 0.48
CA ASP A 68 -9.02 15.14 0.56
C ASP A 68 -8.85 13.82 -0.20
N TYR A 69 -8.43 12.78 0.52
CA TYR A 69 -8.24 11.45 -0.05
C TYR A 69 -8.59 10.35 0.96
N ILE A 70 -8.89 9.18 0.43
CA ILE A 70 -9.05 7.94 1.20
C ILE A 70 -8.11 6.92 0.57
N PHE A 71 -7.24 6.33 1.37
CA PHE A 71 -6.40 5.24 0.88
C PHE A 71 -7.21 3.99 0.59
N CYS A 72 -6.88 3.32 -0.51
CA CYS A 72 -7.37 1.99 -0.86
C CYS A 72 -6.15 1.09 -0.99
N THR A 73 -6.04 0.04 -0.17
CA THR A 73 -4.87 -0.84 -0.12
C THR A 73 -5.27 -2.30 -0.25
N TRP A 74 -4.37 -3.13 -0.76
CA TRP A 74 -4.54 -4.57 -0.74
C TRP A 74 -4.08 -5.13 0.62
N GLY A 75 -4.99 -5.08 1.60
CA GLY A 75 -4.65 -5.39 2.99
C GLY A 75 -4.32 -4.13 3.80
N ASN A 76 -3.63 -4.30 4.92
CA ASN A 76 -3.23 -3.20 5.80
C ASN A 76 -1.72 -2.97 5.86
N MET A 77 -0.94 -3.87 5.27
CA MET A 77 0.52 -3.87 5.42
C MET A 77 1.17 -2.62 4.82
N ASP A 78 0.65 -2.11 3.70
CA ASP A 78 1.17 -0.88 3.07
C ASP A 78 1.18 0.30 4.05
N LEU A 79 0.07 0.50 4.77
CA LEU A 79 -0.04 1.59 5.75
C LEU A 79 0.80 1.34 7.01
N VAL A 80 0.89 0.07 7.45
CA VAL A 80 1.72 -0.31 8.61
C VAL A 80 3.20 -0.06 8.31
N GLU A 81 3.68 -0.47 7.12
CA GLU A 81 5.08 -0.26 6.75
C GLU A 81 5.38 1.21 6.44
N LEU A 82 4.44 1.93 5.80
CA LEU A 82 4.56 3.38 5.60
C LEU A 82 4.77 4.09 6.94
N GLN A 83 3.93 3.81 7.93
CA GLN A 83 4.02 4.40 9.24
C GLN A 83 5.33 4.02 9.97
N ARG A 84 5.75 2.76 9.87
CA ARG A 84 6.99 2.28 10.50
C ARG A 84 8.19 3.04 9.94
N ASN A 85 8.25 3.22 8.61
CA ASN A 85 9.28 4.00 7.95
C ASN A 85 9.19 5.49 8.35
N MET A 86 7.99 6.08 8.36
CA MET A 86 7.79 7.46 8.81
C MET A 86 8.27 7.66 10.25
N LYS A 87 7.98 6.72 11.17
CA LYS A 87 8.45 6.76 12.56
C LYS A 87 9.98 6.73 12.62
N TYR A 88 10.61 5.84 11.84
CA TYR A 88 12.07 5.73 11.81
C TYR A 88 12.75 7.02 11.33
N TYR A 89 12.15 7.70 10.37
CA TYR A 89 12.69 8.94 9.82
C TYR A 89 12.20 10.21 10.56
N GLY A 90 11.38 10.08 11.61
CA GLY A 90 10.85 11.22 12.37
C GLY A 90 9.83 12.06 11.58
N LEU A 91 9.07 11.44 10.67
CA LEU A 91 8.16 12.11 9.72
C LEU A 91 6.67 11.80 9.99
N LEU A 92 6.32 11.27 11.16
CA LEU A 92 4.94 10.90 11.49
C LEU A 92 3.95 12.08 11.41
N ASP A 93 4.43 13.30 11.59
CA ASP A 93 3.60 14.50 11.50
C ASP A 93 3.06 14.80 10.11
N LEU A 94 3.63 14.20 9.06
CA LEU A 94 3.15 14.33 7.69
C LEU A 94 1.83 13.57 7.45
N LEU A 95 1.56 12.53 8.25
CA LEU A 95 0.33 11.76 8.17
C LEU A 95 -0.33 11.69 9.55
N LYS A 96 -0.98 12.78 9.94
CA LYS A 96 -1.68 12.86 11.23
C LYS A 96 -2.95 12.01 11.17
N GLY A 97 -3.01 11.00 12.03
CA GLY A 97 -4.15 10.10 12.09
C GLY A 97 -5.31 10.62 12.96
N PRO A 98 -6.47 9.99 12.92
CA PRO A 98 -6.76 8.74 12.22
C PRO A 98 -6.92 8.93 10.72
N VAL A 99 -6.28 8.08 9.92
CA VAL A 99 -6.34 8.13 8.46
C VAL A 99 -7.37 7.12 7.97
N LYS A 100 -8.32 7.57 7.17
CA LYS A 100 -9.34 6.70 6.56
C LYS A 100 -8.73 5.87 5.45
N TYR A 101 -9.05 4.57 5.42
CA TYR A 101 -8.68 3.72 4.31
C TYR A 101 -9.68 2.60 4.08
N TYR A 102 -9.74 2.10 2.85
CA TYR A 102 -10.44 0.90 2.49
C TYR A 102 -9.46 -0.27 2.31
N ASN A 103 -9.69 -1.34 3.03
CA ASN A 103 -8.99 -2.61 2.82
C ASN A 103 -9.70 -3.39 1.71
N VAL A 104 -9.23 -3.24 0.47
CA VAL A 104 -9.84 -3.84 -0.74
C VAL A 104 -9.81 -5.37 -0.67
N GLN A 105 -8.75 -5.96 -0.13
CA GLN A 105 -8.66 -7.40 0.11
C GLN A 105 -9.80 -7.90 1.01
N LYS A 106 -10.14 -7.14 2.04
CA LYS A 106 -11.23 -7.49 2.97
C LYS A 106 -12.59 -7.38 2.28
N PHE A 107 -12.80 -6.36 1.46
CA PHE A 107 -13.99 -6.24 0.63
C PHE A 107 -14.13 -7.45 -0.31
N PHE A 108 -13.07 -7.78 -1.03
CA PHE A 108 -13.07 -8.94 -1.92
C PHE A 108 -13.39 -10.24 -1.18
N ARG A 109 -12.79 -10.44 -0.01
CA ARG A 109 -13.07 -11.64 0.82
C ARG A 109 -14.53 -11.74 1.26
N LEU A 110 -15.12 -10.63 1.68
CA LEU A 110 -16.51 -10.61 2.16
C LEU A 110 -17.52 -10.87 1.05
N LEU A 111 -17.29 -10.34 -0.13
CA LEU A 111 -18.27 -10.34 -1.22
C LEU A 111 -18.04 -11.46 -2.26
N CYS A 112 -16.80 -11.87 -2.47
CA CYS A 112 -16.44 -12.74 -3.60
C CYS A 112 -15.81 -14.07 -3.17
N ALA A 113 -15.10 -14.11 -2.06
CA ALA A 113 -14.30 -15.26 -1.65
C ALA A 113 -14.65 -15.74 -0.25
N HIS A 114 -15.90 -16.07 -0.04
CA HIS A 114 -16.57 -16.30 1.24
C HIS A 114 -15.84 -17.13 2.30
N ASP A 115 -14.79 -17.91 1.96
CA ASP A 115 -14.08 -18.79 2.92
C ASP A 115 -12.54 -18.84 2.74
N ALA A 116 -11.95 -18.01 1.88
CA ALA A 116 -10.50 -18.07 1.67
C ALA A 116 -9.72 -17.38 2.81
N SER A 117 -8.86 -18.13 3.49
CA SER A 117 -8.04 -17.65 4.61
C SER A 117 -7.00 -16.59 4.20
N ALA A 118 -6.48 -16.69 2.97
CA ALA A 118 -5.57 -15.71 2.37
C ALA A 118 -5.88 -15.60 0.88
N VAL A 119 -6.11 -14.38 0.39
CA VAL A 119 -6.35 -14.11 -1.03
C VAL A 119 -5.28 -13.17 -1.51
N SER A 120 -4.53 -13.60 -2.54
CA SER A 120 -3.55 -12.74 -3.20
C SER A 120 -4.24 -11.74 -4.14
N LEU A 121 -3.57 -10.64 -4.45
CA LEU A 121 -4.05 -9.69 -5.46
C LEU A 121 -4.20 -10.37 -6.82
N GLU A 122 -3.24 -11.21 -7.19
CA GLU A 122 -3.28 -11.97 -8.44
C GLU A 122 -4.53 -12.87 -8.52
N SER A 123 -4.88 -13.58 -7.42
CA SER A 123 -6.10 -14.39 -7.38
C SER A 123 -7.37 -13.57 -7.58
N ALA A 124 -7.42 -12.34 -7.10
CA ALA A 124 -8.56 -11.45 -7.30
C ALA A 124 -8.62 -10.91 -8.74
N VAL A 125 -7.47 -10.62 -9.34
CA VAL A 125 -7.35 -10.25 -10.76
C VAL A 125 -7.87 -11.39 -11.63
N ASP A 126 -7.49 -12.64 -11.35
CA ASP A 126 -7.97 -13.82 -12.07
C ASP A 126 -9.47 -14.06 -11.87
N TYR A 127 -9.96 -13.90 -10.64
CA TYR A 127 -11.38 -14.04 -10.33
C TYR A 127 -12.27 -13.12 -11.20
N PHE A 128 -11.86 -11.87 -11.35
CA PHE A 128 -12.57 -10.89 -12.18
C PHE A 128 -12.17 -10.94 -13.67
N GLN A 129 -11.29 -11.86 -14.07
CA GLN A 129 -10.78 -12.00 -15.44
C GLN A 129 -10.20 -10.69 -15.99
N LEU A 130 -9.49 -9.95 -15.13
CA LEU A 130 -8.88 -8.67 -15.51
C LEU A 130 -7.64 -8.92 -16.37
N PRO A 131 -7.36 -8.06 -17.36
CA PRO A 131 -6.17 -8.18 -18.20
C PRO A 131 -4.89 -7.99 -17.34
N LYS A 132 -3.91 -8.89 -17.53
CA LYS A 132 -2.59 -8.82 -16.89
C LYS A 132 -1.60 -8.15 -17.84
N GLU A 133 -1.74 -6.84 -18.04
CA GLU A 133 -0.90 -6.06 -18.98
C GLU A 133 0.48 -5.74 -18.42
N ALA A 134 0.63 -5.68 -17.10
CA ALA A 134 1.87 -5.38 -16.41
C ALA A 134 2.25 -6.50 -15.42
N GLY A 135 3.53 -6.66 -15.15
CA GLY A 135 4.01 -7.60 -14.13
C GLY A 135 3.59 -7.18 -12.72
N PHE A 136 3.27 -8.16 -11.86
CA PHE A 136 3.08 -7.95 -10.43
C PHE A 136 4.40 -7.56 -9.74
N HIS A 137 4.29 -7.14 -8.48
CA HIS A 137 5.41 -6.79 -7.59
C HIS A 137 6.16 -5.48 -7.92
N ARG A 138 5.64 -4.67 -8.86
CA ARG A 138 5.96 -3.24 -8.92
C ARG A 138 4.84 -2.48 -8.25
N ALA A 139 5.18 -1.61 -7.30
CA ALA A 139 4.19 -0.96 -6.43
C ALA A 139 3.07 -0.23 -7.22
N VAL A 140 3.40 0.44 -8.32
CA VAL A 140 2.41 1.13 -9.16
C VAL A 140 1.50 0.16 -9.93
N ASN A 141 2.03 -1.01 -10.34
CA ASN A 141 1.23 -2.03 -11.03
C ASN A 141 0.26 -2.70 -10.06
N ASP A 142 0.73 -3.04 -8.86
CA ASP A 142 -0.12 -3.61 -7.81
C ASP A 142 -1.20 -2.62 -7.36
N ALA A 143 -0.88 -1.33 -7.30
CA ALA A 143 -1.86 -0.27 -7.06
C ALA A 143 -2.90 -0.18 -8.17
N ALA A 144 -2.49 -0.30 -9.44
CA ALA A 144 -3.41 -0.31 -10.58
C ALA A 144 -4.34 -1.53 -10.55
N TYR A 145 -3.80 -2.74 -10.31
CA TYR A 145 -4.62 -3.94 -10.15
C TYR A 145 -5.56 -3.86 -8.95
N THR A 146 -5.11 -3.28 -7.84
CA THR A 146 -5.96 -3.05 -6.67
C THR A 146 -7.12 -2.10 -7.02
N ALA A 147 -6.87 -1.06 -7.79
CA ALA A 147 -7.91 -0.14 -8.28
C ALA A 147 -8.89 -0.83 -9.23
N ASP A 148 -8.40 -1.71 -10.11
CA ASP A 148 -9.26 -2.47 -11.03
C ASP A 148 -10.16 -3.45 -10.27
N VAL A 149 -9.63 -4.16 -9.28
CA VAL A 149 -10.41 -5.02 -8.38
C VAL A 149 -11.45 -4.18 -7.62
N PHE A 150 -11.04 -3.02 -7.08
CA PHE A 150 -11.95 -2.13 -6.35
C PHE A 150 -13.12 -1.63 -7.20
N ARG A 151 -12.91 -1.35 -8.49
CA ARG A 151 -13.98 -0.99 -9.44
C ARG A 151 -14.98 -2.12 -9.70
N ARG A 152 -14.57 -3.38 -9.56
CA ARG A 152 -15.43 -4.56 -9.79
C ARG A 152 -16.25 -4.95 -8.59
N ILE A 153 -15.86 -4.52 -7.40
CA ILE A 153 -16.58 -4.78 -6.15
C ILE A 153 -17.80 -3.86 -6.08
N ASP A 154 -18.94 -4.40 -5.65
CA ASP A 154 -20.11 -3.59 -5.33
C ASP A 154 -19.82 -2.70 -4.11
N GLN A 155 -19.60 -1.42 -4.38
CA GLN A 155 -19.20 -0.43 -3.38
C GLN A 155 -20.28 -0.22 -2.30
N GLU A 156 -21.55 -0.25 -2.70
CA GLU A 156 -22.66 0.00 -1.77
C GLU A 156 -22.85 -1.20 -0.85
N GLU A 157 -22.75 -2.41 -1.37
CA GLU A 157 -22.80 -3.62 -0.58
C GLU A 157 -21.58 -3.75 0.33
N ALA A 158 -20.38 -3.46 -0.18
CA ALA A 158 -19.16 -3.46 0.61
C ALA A 158 -19.24 -2.49 1.80
N LYS A 159 -19.74 -1.28 1.60
CA LYS A 159 -19.90 -0.28 2.66
C LYS A 159 -20.93 -0.67 3.72
N LYS A 160 -21.95 -1.46 3.36
CA LYS A 160 -22.94 -1.99 4.33
C LYS A 160 -22.32 -3.06 5.22
N LEU A 161 -21.50 -3.94 4.65
CA LEU A 161 -20.87 -5.06 5.36
C LEU A 161 -19.62 -4.64 6.14
N TYR A 162 -18.99 -3.56 5.75
CA TYR A 162 -17.71 -3.14 6.30
C TYR A 162 -17.60 -1.62 6.33
N SER A 163 -17.51 -1.09 7.53
CA SER A 163 -17.20 0.33 7.72
C SER A 163 -15.76 0.65 7.35
N ILE A 164 -15.54 1.91 6.99
CA ILE A 164 -14.18 2.41 6.70
C ILE A 164 -13.24 2.17 7.88
N ASP A 165 -12.08 1.62 7.62
CA ASP A 165 -11.02 1.46 8.61
C ASP A 165 -10.35 2.80 8.91
N TYR A 166 -9.88 2.92 10.13
CA TYR A 166 -9.07 4.04 10.55
C TYR A 166 -7.69 3.54 10.94
N TYR A 167 -6.71 4.02 10.20
CA TYR A 167 -5.34 3.85 10.59
C TYR A 167 -5.00 4.83 11.72
N GLN A 168 -4.52 4.34 12.84
CA GLN A 168 -4.20 5.15 14.00
C GLN A 168 -2.68 5.32 14.13
N ASN A 169 -2.24 6.57 14.25
CA ASN A 169 -0.86 6.85 14.62
C ASN A 169 -0.58 6.23 16.01
N PRO A 170 0.47 5.41 16.18
CA PRO A 170 0.82 4.75 17.44
C PRO A 170 1.11 5.71 18.59
N GLN A 171 1.37 6.99 18.32
CA GLN A 171 1.52 7.99 19.38
C GLN A 171 0.21 8.22 20.17
N ASN A 172 -0.94 7.80 19.64
CA ASN A 172 -2.25 8.04 20.26
C ASN A 172 -2.85 6.82 20.97
N LYS A 173 -2.27 5.63 20.81
CA LYS A 173 -2.61 4.44 21.60
C LYS A 173 -1.34 3.68 21.89
N GLY A 174 -1.10 3.42 23.18
CA GLY A 174 0.05 2.65 23.62
C GLY A 174 0.25 1.38 22.78
N ASP A 175 1.43 1.13 22.47
CA ASP A 175 2.19 0.14 21.69
C ASP A 175 1.59 -1.26 21.40
N GLU A 176 0.31 -1.53 21.64
CA GLU A 176 -0.27 -2.87 21.51
C GLU A 176 -0.23 -3.45 20.08
N ILE A 177 -0.26 -2.59 19.06
CA ILE A 177 -0.17 -3.06 17.66
C ILE A 177 1.29 -3.35 17.27
N ASN A 178 2.25 -2.63 17.84
CA ASN A 178 3.67 -2.83 17.57
C ASN A 178 4.24 -4.07 18.27
N LEU A 179 3.76 -4.41 19.47
CA LEU A 179 4.25 -5.56 20.25
C LEU A 179 3.94 -6.91 19.59
N ARG A 180 2.85 -7.04 18.84
CA ARG A 180 2.54 -8.29 18.13
C ARG A 180 3.42 -8.54 16.91
N TYR A 181 3.93 -7.50 16.25
CA TYR A 181 4.79 -7.65 15.07
C TYR A 181 6.27 -7.82 15.43
N ASP A 182 6.75 -7.16 16.46
CA ASP A 182 8.14 -7.32 16.92
C ASP A 182 8.44 -8.72 17.47
N SER A 183 7.40 -9.47 17.89
CA SER A 183 7.55 -10.86 18.36
C SER A 183 7.73 -11.89 17.23
N TYR A 184 7.41 -11.55 15.98
CA TYR A 184 7.55 -12.47 14.83
C TYR A 184 8.91 -12.39 14.14
N TYR A 185 9.77 -11.42 14.49
CA TYR A 185 11.06 -11.18 13.83
C TYR A 185 12.26 -11.13 14.79
N LYS A 186 12.15 -11.76 15.95
CA LYS A 186 13.30 -12.07 16.82
C LYS A 186 13.86 -13.44 16.53
#